data_86cfe63451959a3e89c76f2815f5bd13
#
_entry.id   86cfe63451959a3e89c76f2815f5bd13
#
_cell.length_a   1.000
_cell.length_b   1.000
_cell.length_c   1.000
_cell.angle_alpha   90.00
_cell.angle_beta   90.00
_cell.angle_gamma   90.00
#
_symmetry.space_group_name_H-M   'P 1'
#
loop_
_entity.id
_entity.type
_entity.pdbx_description
1 polymer ?
#
loop_
_entity_poly.entity_id
_entity_poly.type
_entity_poly.pdbx_seq_one_letter_code
_entity_poly.pdbx_strand_id
1 'polypeptide(L)'
;EELINIYLKNNFYKEHLISITKKGMDGAAQIKQMLIELRKNPMKAIDGEKIASLSDYQSSIKVDFITGKETKIDLPKSNVLIYKTTKRTRIAARPSGTEPKIKFYFSVNAPLEAKENAVAVEAELDAKIQRIIKEMILN
;
A
#
# COMPACT_ATOMS: atom_id res chain seq x y z
N GLU A 1 13.22 -10.74 20.51
CA GLU A 1 13.38 -9.72 21.52
C GLU A 1 14.11 -8.49 21.01
N GLU A 2 15.19 -8.66 20.27
CA GLU A 2 15.90 -7.52 19.68
C GLU A 2 15.01 -6.73 18.72
N LEU A 3 14.13 -7.41 17.99
CA LEU A 3 13.21 -6.76 17.09
C LEU A 3 12.31 -5.78 17.82
N ILE A 4 11.76 -6.20 18.95
CA ILE A 4 10.89 -5.33 19.75
C ILE A 4 11.69 -4.16 20.34
N ASN A 5 12.93 -4.38 20.73
CA ASN A 5 13.77 -3.31 21.25
C ASN A 5 14.06 -2.25 20.18
N ILE A 6 14.22 -2.68 18.92
CA ILE A 6 14.38 -1.75 17.81
C ILE A 6 13.09 -0.96 17.60
N TYR A 7 11.94 -1.61 17.66
CA TYR A 7 10.64 -0.96 17.47
C TYR A 7 10.30 0.01 18.61
N LEU A 8 10.82 -0.21 19.81
CA LEU A 8 10.61 0.71 20.92
C LEU A 8 11.22 2.09 20.66
N LYS A 9 12.31 2.14 19.89
CA LYS A 9 12.94 3.41 19.52
C LYS A 9 12.28 4.06 18.31
N ASN A 10 11.65 3.26 17.45
CA ASN A 10 11.02 3.69 16.21
C ASN A 10 9.55 3.33 16.24
N ASN A 11 8.98 3.10 15.06
CA ASN A 11 7.61 2.63 14.94
C ASN A 11 7.59 1.11 14.88
N PHE A 12 6.51 0.54 15.38
CA PHE A 12 6.22 -0.88 15.17
C PHE A 12 5.58 -1.01 13.78
N TYR A 13 6.14 -1.86 12.91
CA TYR A 13 5.66 -2.07 11.56
C TYR A 13 4.99 -3.41 11.43
N LYS A 14 3.87 -3.45 10.71
CA LYS A 14 3.16 -4.69 10.38
C LYS A 14 2.95 -4.73 8.89
N GLU A 15 3.28 -5.86 8.27
CA GLU A 15 3.09 -6.05 6.84
C GLU A 15 2.05 -7.14 6.60
N HIS A 16 1.31 -7.01 5.51
CA HIS A 16 0.28 -7.96 5.13
C HIS A 16 0.18 -8.04 3.61
N LEU A 17 0.05 -9.25 3.10
CA LEU A 17 -0.11 -9.50 1.67
C LEU A 17 -1.47 -10.13 1.43
N ILE A 18 -2.21 -9.58 0.47
CA ILE A 18 -3.42 -10.25 -0.02
C ILE A 18 -3.30 -10.45 -1.52
N SER A 19 -3.98 -11.49 -2.01
CA SER A 19 -4.07 -11.78 -3.43
C SER A 19 -5.53 -11.85 -3.80
N ILE A 20 -5.94 -11.07 -4.80
CA ILE A 20 -7.32 -11.05 -5.28
C ILE A 20 -7.34 -11.67 -6.66
N THR A 21 -8.23 -12.64 -6.85
CA THR A 21 -8.45 -13.27 -8.15
C THR A 21 -9.80 -12.82 -8.69
N LYS A 22 -9.80 -12.31 -9.92
CA LYS A 22 -11.04 -11.97 -10.63
C LYS A 22 -11.43 -13.15 -11.49
N LYS A 23 -12.57 -13.74 -11.19
CA LYS A 23 -13.07 -14.91 -11.93
C LYS A 23 -13.77 -14.50 -13.22
N GLY A 24 -13.77 -15.42 -14.18
CA GLY A 24 -14.44 -15.21 -15.45
C GLY A 24 -13.49 -14.89 -16.58
N MET A 25 -14.01 -14.83 -17.79
CA MET A 25 -13.23 -14.59 -18.99
C MET A 25 -12.59 -13.21 -19.03
N ASP A 26 -13.20 -12.24 -18.35
CA ASP A 26 -12.73 -10.86 -18.32
C ASP A 26 -11.90 -10.52 -17.10
N GLY A 27 -11.53 -11.53 -16.31
CA GLY A 27 -10.81 -11.27 -15.05
C GLY A 27 -9.51 -10.50 -15.22
N ALA A 28 -8.69 -10.89 -16.19
CA ALA A 28 -7.43 -10.19 -16.46
C ALA A 28 -7.66 -8.76 -16.94
N ALA A 29 -8.70 -8.55 -17.77
CA ALA A 29 -9.07 -7.22 -18.25
C ALA A 29 -9.56 -6.34 -17.11
N GLN A 30 -10.31 -6.90 -16.17
CA GLN A 30 -10.78 -6.17 -15.00
C GLN A 30 -9.64 -5.68 -14.13
N ILE A 31 -8.62 -6.50 -13.92
CA ILE A 31 -7.44 -6.12 -13.16
C ILE A 31 -6.65 -5.03 -13.87
N LYS A 32 -6.48 -5.16 -15.17
CA LYS A 32 -5.82 -4.15 -15.99
C LYS A 32 -6.56 -2.82 -15.90
N GLN A 33 -7.87 -2.84 -15.99
CA GLN A 33 -8.69 -1.64 -15.89
C GLN A 33 -8.60 -1.02 -14.50
N MET A 34 -8.56 -1.83 -13.45
CA MET A 34 -8.38 -1.36 -12.07
C MET A 34 -7.12 -0.51 -11.94
N LEU A 35 -6.01 -0.98 -12.51
CA LEU A 35 -4.74 -0.26 -12.45
C LEU A 35 -4.77 1.01 -13.30
N ILE A 36 -5.43 0.98 -14.45
CA ILE A 36 -5.62 2.17 -15.28
C ILE A 36 -6.39 3.23 -14.50
N GLU A 37 -7.47 2.84 -13.81
CA GLU A 37 -8.25 3.77 -13.01
C GLU A 37 -7.45 4.33 -11.82
N LEU A 38 -6.64 3.50 -11.17
CA LEU A 38 -5.79 3.96 -10.08
C LEU A 38 -4.75 4.98 -10.55
N ARG A 39 -4.26 4.85 -11.78
CA ARG A 39 -3.34 5.82 -12.36
C ARG A 39 -4.03 7.11 -12.78
N LYS A 40 -5.23 6.97 -13.36
CA LYS A 40 -6.01 8.09 -13.87
C LYS A 40 -6.60 8.93 -12.75
N ASN A 41 -7.12 8.27 -11.74
CA ASN A 41 -7.73 8.90 -10.57
C ASN A 41 -7.09 8.33 -9.30
N PRO A 42 -5.86 8.79 -8.95
CA PRO A 42 -5.17 8.27 -7.77
C PRO A 42 -5.98 8.50 -6.50
N MET A 43 -5.86 7.57 -5.56
CA MET A 43 -6.44 7.77 -4.24
C MET A 43 -5.86 9.03 -3.60
N LYS A 44 -6.72 9.84 -2.98
CA LYS A 44 -6.28 11.05 -2.28
C LYS A 44 -6.06 10.80 -0.80
N ALA A 45 -6.73 9.80 -0.25
CA ALA A 45 -6.62 9.43 1.15
C ALA A 45 -7.02 7.96 1.32
N ILE A 46 -6.51 7.32 2.35
CA ILE A 46 -6.88 5.97 2.74
C ILE A 46 -6.86 5.89 4.26
N ASP A 47 -7.91 5.29 4.84
CA ASP A 47 -8.06 5.18 6.30
C ASP A 47 -7.89 6.52 7.01
N GLY A 48 -8.41 7.60 6.40
CA GLY A 48 -8.31 8.95 6.95
C GLY A 48 -6.93 9.59 6.83
N GLU A 49 -5.98 8.91 6.22
CA GLU A 49 -4.61 9.42 6.02
C GLU A 49 -4.44 9.95 4.61
N LYS A 50 -3.92 11.16 4.50
CA LYS A 50 -3.67 11.77 3.20
C LYS A 50 -2.55 11.03 2.47
N ILE A 51 -2.76 10.75 1.18
CA ILE A 51 -1.72 10.16 0.34
C ILE A 51 -0.65 11.23 0.07
N ALA A 52 0.57 10.95 0.49
CA ALA A 52 1.69 11.87 0.32
C ALA A 52 2.37 11.71 -1.03
N SER A 53 2.46 10.48 -1.54
CA SER A 53 3.14 10.22 -2.81
C SER A 53 2.58 8.97 -3.49
N LEU A 54 2.75 8.96 -4.82
CA LEU A 54 2.47 7.80 -5.66
C LEU A 54 3.67 7.54 -6.55
N SER A 55 4.21 6.35 -6.47
CA SER A 55 5.30 5.90 -7.36
C SER A 55 4.71 4.96 -8.39
N ASP A 56 4.81 5.34 -9.66
CA ASP A 56 4.34 4.53 -10.79
C ASP A 56 5.55 3.99 -11.54
N TYR A 57 5.80 2.71 -11.39
CA TYR A 57 6.99 2.08 -11.98
C TYR A 57 6.82 1.81 -13.47
N GLN A 58 5.61 1.90 -14.01
CA GLN A 58 5.39 1.76 -15.44
C GLN A 58 5.80 3.04 -16.19
N SER A 59 5.47 4.20 -15.64
CA SER A 59 5.88 5.48 -16.21
C SER A 59 7.24 5.93 -15.70
N SER A 60 7.75 5.28 -14.64
CA SER A 60 9.00 5.64 -13.97
C SER A 60 8.96 7.03 -13.34
N ILE A 61 7.81 7.41 -12.80
CA ILE A 61 7.62 8.73 -12.19
C ILE A 61 7.03 8.56 -10.78
N LYS A 62 7.61 9.29 -9.84
CA LYS A 62 7.06 9.45 -8.49
C LYS A 62 6.51 10.85 -8.37
N VAL A 63 5.24 10.96 -7.96
CA VAL A 63 4.59 12.25 -7.72
C VAL A 63 4.46 12.47 -6.22
N ASP A 64 4.97 13.62 -5.76
CA ASP A 64 4.78 14.04 -4.38
C ASP A 64 3.56 14.97 -4.35
N PHE A 65 2.47 14.50 -3.74
CA PHE A 65 1.21 15.24 -3.72
C PHE A 65 1.22 16.42 -2.74
N ILE A 66 2.23 16.49 -1.87
CA ILE A 66 2.34 17.59 -0.91
C ILE A 66 3.02 18.79 -1.56
N THR A 67 4.09 18.56 -2.32
CA THR A 67 4.84 19.60 -3.01
C THR A 67 4.45 19.76 -4.48
N GLY A 68 3.78 18.78 -5.05
CA GLY A 68 3.47 18.72 -6.49
C GLY A 68 4.66 18.35 -7.35
N LYS A 69 5.77 18.01 -6.76
CA LYS A 69 7.00 17.70 -7.48
C LYS A 69 6.99 16.28 -8.05
N GLU A 70 7.46 16.13 -9.28
CA GLU A 70 7.65 14.84 -9.91
C GLU A 70 9.12 14.48 -9.93
N THR A 71 9.44 13.21 -9.66
CA THR A 71 10.80 12.70 -9.64
C THR A 71 10.87 11.45 -10.50
N LYS A 72 11.93 11.32 -11.28
CA LYS A 72 12.14 10.11 -12.08
C LYS A 72 12.58 8.96 -11.20
N ILE A 73 12.02 7.78 -11.45
CA ILE A 73 12.43 6.54 -10.78
C ILE A 73 13.47 5.85 -11.65
N ASP A 74 14.67 5.65 -11.11
CA ASP A 74 15.78 5.04 -11.83
C ASP A 74 15.85 3.54 -11.51
N LEU A 75 14.80 2.82 -11.87
CA LEU A 75 14.67 1.37 -11.69
C LEU A 75 14.02 0.77 -12.93
N PRO A 76 14.17 -0.55 -13.15
CA PRO A 76 13.50 -1.20 -14.29
C PRO A 76 12.00 -0.97 -14.25
N LYS A 77 11.41 -0.79 -15.43
CA LYS A 77 9.97 -0.58 -15.54
C LYS A 77 9.21 -1.84 -15.16
N SER A 78 8.12 -1.66 -14.42
CA SER A 78 7.24 -2.75 -14.05
C SER A 78 5.84 -2.18 -13.79
N ASN A 79 4.83 -3.05 -13.87
CA ASN A 79 3.46 -2.61 -13.64
C ASN A 79 3.14 -2.63 -12.14
N VAL A 80 3.77 -1.72 -11.42
CA VAL A 80 3.63 -1.61 -9.97
C VAL A 80 3.30 -0.17 -9.60
N LEU A 81 2.36 -0.02 -8.67
CA LEU A 81 2.01 1.27 -8.07
C LEU A 81 2.27 1.19 -6.57
N ILE A 82 2.93 2.21 -6.02
CA ILE A 82 3.19 2.28 -4.58
C ILE A 82 2.68 3.61 -4.06
N TYR A 83 1.72 3.55 -3.13
CA TYR A 83 1.18 4.70 -2.42
C TYR A 83 1.85 4.81 -1.06
N LYS A 84 2.16 6.03 -0.65
CA LYS A 84 2.63 6.32 0.71
C LYS A 84 1.76 7.43 1.29
N THR A 85 1.34 7.25 2.55
CA THR A 85 0.57 8.27 3.25
C THR A 85 1.47 9.17 4.08
N THR A 86 0.89 10.26 4.59
CA THR A 86 1.60 11.16 5.50
C THR A 86 1.98 10.48 6.82
N LYS A 87 1.34 9.35 7.15
CA LYS A 87 1.65 8.56 8.35
C LYS A 87 2.51 7.34 8.05
N ARG A 88 3.15 7.32 6.87
CA ARG A 88 4.07 6.26 6.45
C ARG A 88 3.40 4.90 6.21
N THR A 89 2.08 4.88 6.00
CA THR A 89 1.41 3.69 5.49
C THR A 89 1.80 3.52 4.04
N ARG A 90 2.15 2.30 3.66
CA ARG A 90 2.58 2.00 2.30
C ARG A 90 1.67 0.93 1.71
N ILE A 91 1.22 1.15 0.49
CA ILE A 91 0.37 0.20 -0.24
C ILE A 91 0.98 0.00 -1.62
N ALA A 92 1.36 -1.23 -1.93
CA ALA A 92 1.87 -1.58 -3.24
C ALA A 92 0.87 -2.48 -3.97
N ALA A 93 0.56 -2.14 -5.22
CA ALA A 93 -0.33 -2.92 -6.06
C ALA A 93 0.46 -3.49 -7.23
N ARG A 94 0.39 -4.81 -7.40
CA ARG A 94 1.13 -5.51 -8.45
C ARG A 94 0.27 -6.60 -9.07
N PRO A 95 -0.09 -6.49 -10.37
CA PRO A 95 -0.80 -7.56 -11.05
C PRO A 95 0.13 -8.72 -11.37
N SER A 96 -0.44 -9.92 -11.53
CA SER A 96 0.33 -11.11 -11.88
C SER A 96 0.93 -11.01 -13.29
N GLY A 97 0.23 -10.37 -14.21
CA GLY A 97 0.67 -10.27 -15.59
C GLY A 97 0.15 -11.39 -16.48
N THR A 98 0.10 -12.61 -15.99
CA THR A 98 -0.34 -13.79 -16.76
C THR A 98 -1.65 -14.37 -16.23
N GLU A 99 -1.98 -14.13 -14.97
CA GLU A 99 -3.18 -14.64 -14.34
C GLU A 99 -4.11 -13.48 -13.95
N PRO A 100 -5.43 -13.73 -13.81
CA PRO A 100 -6.36 -12.69 -13.39
C PRO A 100 -6.27 -12.42 -11.88
N LYS A 101 -5.07 -12.15 -11.42
CA LYS A 101 -4.77 -11.90 -10.01
C LYS A 101 -4.05 -10.57 -9.83
N ILE A 102 -4.31 -9.93 -8.71
CA ILE A 102 -3.57 -8.76 -8.29
C ILE A 102 -3.17 -8.93 -6.83
N LYS A 103 -1.94 -8.59 -6.51
CA LYS A 103 -1.42 -8.65 -5.16
C LYS A 103 -1.30 -7.25 -4.58
N PHE A 104 -1.76 -7.11 -3.34
CA PHE A 104 -1.60 -5.88 -2.58
C PHE A 104 -0.73 -6.16 -1.36
N TYR A 105 0.32 -5.35 -1.22
CA TYR A 105 1.20 -5.38 -0.07
C TYR A 105 0.91 -4.17 0.79
N PHE A 106 0.61 -4.40 2.06
CA PHE A 106 0.31 -3.33 3.01
C PHE A 106 1.40 -3.28 4.06
N SER A 107 1.92 -2.09 4.33
CA SER A 107 2.83 -1.87 5.43
C SER A 107 2.26 -0.74 6.27
N VAL A 108 1.89 -1.05 7.50
CA VAL A 108 1.34 -0.08 8.44
C VAL A 108 2.26 0.02 9.64
N ASN A 109 2.18 1.13 10.36
CA ASN A 109 3.04 1.36 11.51
C ASN A 109 2.33 2.20 12.56
N ALA A 110 2.85 2.10 13.78
CA ALA A 110 2.39 2.91 14.91
C ALA A 110 3.51 3.05 15.92
N PRO A 111 3.55 4.13 16.69
CA PRO A 111 4.54 4.27 17.74
C PRO A 111 4.37 3.16 18.78
N LEU A 112 5.49 2.62 19.26
CA LEU A 112 5.50 1.62 20.32
C LEU A 112 6.29 2.18 21.49
N GLU A 113 5.58 2.57 22.55
CA GLU A 113 6.19 3.22 23.70
C GLU A 113 6.76 2.24 24.70
N ALA A 114 6.17 1.04 24.80
CA ALA A 114 6.63 0.03 25.76
C ALA A 114 6.37 -1.37 25.21
N LYS A 115 7.17 -2.35 25.64
CA LYS A 115 7.02 -3.73 25.18
C LYS A 115 5.66 -4.31 25.49
N GLU A 116 5.11 -4.00 26.65
CA GLU A 116 3.80 -4.51 27.07
C GLU A 116 2.66 -3.99 26.19
N ASN A 117 2.91 -2.94 25.42
CA ASN A 117 1.94 -2.39 24.48
C ASN A 117 1.96 -3.09 23.11
N ALA A 118 2.94 -3.97 22.88
CA ALA A 118 3.13 -4.59 21.58
C ALA A 118 1.91 -5.35 21.09
N VAL A 119 1.24 -6.10 21.96
CA VAL A 119 0.05 -6.88 21.58
C VAL A 119 -1.10 -5.95 21.20
N ALA A 120 -1.31 -4.89 21.96
CA ALA A 120 -2.36 -3.93 21.66
C ALA A 120 -2.09 -3.17 20.36
N VAL A 121 -0.84 -2.76 20.15
CA VAL A 121 -0.44 -2.06 18.92
C VAL A 121 -0.59 -2.98 17.72
N GLU A 122 -0.19 -4.24 17.84
CA GLU A 122 -0.36 -5.21 16.75
C GLU A 122 -1.83 -5.39 16.39
N ALA A 123 -2.71 -5.49 17.39
CA ALA A 123 -4.14 -5.62 17.14
C ALA A 123 -4.70 -4.38 16.44
N GLU A 124 -4.23 -3.19 16.80
CA GLU A 124 -4.61 -1.95 16.11
C GLU A 124 -4.17 -1.95 14.66
N LEU A 125 -2.94 -2.41 14.40
CA LEU A 125 -2.41 -2.45 13.04
C LEU A 125 -3.14 -3.49 12.20
N ASP A 126 -3.50 -4.64 12.77
CA ASP A 126 -4.32 -5.62 12.07
C ASP A 126 -5.70 -5.04 11.71
N ALA A 127 -6.33 -4.33 12.64
CA ALA A 127 -7.60 -3.68 12.38
C ALA A 127 -7.46 -2.61 11.30
N LYS A 128 -6.37 -1.84 11.32
CA LYS A 128 -6.09 -0.82 10.31
C LYS A 128 -5.93 -1.45 8.93
N ILE A 129 -5.20 -2.56 8.82
CA ILE A 129 -5.03 -3.29 7.57
C ILE A 129 -6.39 -3.74 7.04
N GLN A 130 -7.26 -4.28 7.90
CA GLN A 130 -8.60 -4.71 7.48
C GLN A 130 -9.44 -3.53 6.99
N ARG A 131 -9.35 -2.37 7.63
CA ARG A 131 -10.06 -1.17 7.18
C ARG A 131 -9.57 -0.72 5.82
N ILE A 132 -8.26 -0.73 5.60
CA ILE A 132 -7.67 -0.35 4.31
C ILE A 132 -8.10 -1.31 3.21
N ILE A 133 -8.06 -2.61 3.46
CA ILE A 133 -8.51 -3.63 2.51
C ILE A 133 -9.95 -3.38 2.12
N LYS A 134 -10.81 -3.16 3.10
CA LYS A 134 -12.23 -2.93 2.89
C LYS A 134 -12.46 -1.68 2.03
N GLU A 135 -11.76 -0.60 2.34
CA GLU A 135 -11.88 0.66 1.60
C GLU A 135 -11.43 0.52 0.15
N MET A 136 -10.33 -0.20 -0.10
CA MET A 136 -9.80 -0.37 -1.44
C MET A 136 -10.60 -1.34 -2.30
N ILE A 137 -11.12 -2.41 -1.69
CA ILE A 137 -11.68 -3.54 -2.42
C ILE A 137 -13.19 -3.44 -2.57
N LEU A 138 -13.88 -2.94 -1.55
CA LEU A 138 -15.33 -2.86 -1.56
C LEU A 138 -15.86 -1.52 -2.12
N ASN A 139 -14.98 -0.58 -2.33
CA ASN A 139 -15.31 0.65 -3.04
C ASN A 139 -14.89 0.50 -4.52
#